data_15ea6309ac1be85a84b7d848dd951e98
#
_entry.id   15ea6309ac1be85a84b7d848dd951e98
#
_cell.length_a   1.000
_cell.length_b   1.000
_cell.length_c   1.000
_cell.angle_alpha   90.00
_cell.angle_beta   90.00
_cell.angle_gamma   90.00
#
_symmetry.space_group_name_H-M   'P 1'
#
loop_
_entity.id
_entity.type
_entity.pdbx_description
1 polymer ?
#
loop_
_entity_poly.entity_id
_entity_poly.type
_entity_poly.pdbx_seq_one_letter_code
_entity_poly.pdbx_strand_id
1 'polypeptide(L)'
;MSRLVDIDNYLVLENGTIKETSFKQDIQIQNQTLMINEDAKVQIIYKTTEEGTYQFNIEIKDRLHVDLVEMYEASKSCSYTKNIKINESSEVLRYVEKNSHQNIQLDLDENVDVYKYARVSCAYVELTDYTTLSKIKYRLLEEEASVKLRLASLSKEKENKHYEMTLEHL
;
A
#
# COMPACT_ATOMS: atom_id res chain seq x y z
N MET A 1 -11.62 3.60 12.02
CA MET A 1 -11.73 2.40 11.18
C MET A 1 -11.43 1.17 11.99
N SER A 2 -12.21 0.13 11.86
CA SER A 2 -12.03 -1.08 12.65
C SER A 2 -11.03 -2.03 11.95
N ARG A 3 -10.22 -2.67 12.76
CA ARG A 3 -9.39 -3.78 12.37
C ARG A 3 -10.25 -4.88 11.73
N LEU A 4 -9.78 -5.46 10.63
CA LEU A 4 -10.46 -6.60 10.02
C LEU A 4 -10.35 -7.84 10.92
N VAL A 5 -11.47 -8.49 11.17
CA VAL A 5 -11.58 -9.54 12.20
C VAL A 5 -10.75 -10.79 11.86
N ASP A 6 -10.58 -11.08 10.57
CA ASP A 6 -9.94 -12.30 10.09
C ASP A 6 -8.45 -12.13 9.74
N ILE A 7 -7.82 -11.01 10.14
CA ILE A 7 -6.40 -10.76 9.88
C ILE A 7 -5.64 -10.74 11.20
N ASP A 8 -4.77 -11.73 11.37
CA ASP A 8 -3.98 -11.92 12.59
C ASP A 8 -2.75 -11.01 12.65
N ASN A 9 -2.22 -10.62 11.48
CA ASN A 9 -1.06 -9.75 11.42
C ASN A 9 -1.48 -8.33 11.10
N TYR A 10 -1.17 -7.40 11.97
CA TYR A 10 -1.49 -6.01 11.73
C TYR A 10 -0.40 -5.05 12.20
N LEU A 11 -0.36 -3.92 11.55
CA LEU A 11 0.51 -2.80 11.83
C LEU A 11 -0.31 -1.51 11.80
N VAL A 12 -0.21 -0.69 12.82
CA VAL A 12 -0.75 0.66 12.83
C VAL A 12 0.41 1.64 12.87
N LEU A 13 0.48 2.48 11.86
CA LEU A 13 1.40 3.62 11.78
C LEU A 13 0.62 4.91 12.04
N GLU A 14 1.14 5.78 12.88
CA GLU A 14 0.60 7.13 13.10
C GLU A 14 1.70 8.14 12.81
N ASN A 15 1.46 9.01 11.84
CA ASN A 15 2.44 10.00 11.37
C ASN A 15 3.81 9.35 11.06
N GLY A 16 3.79 8.22 10.33
CA GLY A 16 4.98 7.47 9.93
C GLY A 16 5.66 6.67 11.05
N THR A 17 5.15 6.71 12.27
CA THR A 17 5.71 6.01 13.43
C THR A 17 4.87 4.80 13.80
N ILE A 18 5.50 3.69 14.19
CA ILE A 18 4.81 2.48 14.65
C ILE A 18 4.08 2.79 15.95
N LYS A 19 2.76 2.62 15.94
CA LYS A 19 1.91 2.81 17.11
C LYS A 19 1.51 1.50 17.74
N GLU A 20 1.17 0.53 16.92
CA GLU A 20 0.72 -0.78 17.35
C GLU A 20 1.10 -1.83 16.31
N THR A 21 1.46 -3.00 16.77
CA THR A 21 1.77 -4.13 15.89
C THR A 21 1.49 -5.46 16.57
N SER A 22 1.05 -6.43 15.80
CA SER A 22 0.94 -7.83 16.19
C SER A 22 1.20 -8.71 14.98
N PHE A 23 2.17 -9.60 15.08
CA PHE A 23 2.50 -10.54 14.01
C PHE A 23 2.54 -11.96 14.58
N LYS A 24 1.85 -12.87 13.95
CA LYS A 24 1.87 -14.31 14.25
C LYS A 24 2.82 -15.07 13.35
N GLN A 25 3.02 -14.58 12.12
CA GLN A 25 3.98 -15.10 11.16
C GLN A 25 5.33 -14.40 11.27
N ASP A 26 6.36 -14.92 10.58
CA ASP A 26 7.67 -14.29 10.51
C ASP A 26 7.60 -12.98 9.68
N ILE A 27 7.21 -11.92 10.36
CA ILE A 27 7.12 -10.56 9.83
C ILE A 27 7.96 -9.66 10.73
N GLN A 28 8.83 -8.87 10.12
CA GLN A 28 9.77 -8.01 10.84
C GLN A 28 9.70 -6.58 10.31
N ILE A 29 10.02 -5.62 11.15
CA ILE A 29 10.16 -4.23 10.73
C ILE A 29 11.60 -3.80 10.99
N GLN A 30 12.28 -3.37 9.93
CA GLN A 30 13.63 -2.87 9.99
C GLN A 30 13.78 -1.64 9.09
N ASN A 31 14.33 -0.56 9.62
CA ASN A 31 14.56 0.68 8.86
C ASN A 31 13.35 1.15 8.04
N GLN A 32 12.19 1.26 8.68
CA GLN A 32 10.92 1.63 8.04
C GLN A 32 10.47 0.71 6.88
N THR A 33 10.96 -0.52 6.88
CA THR A 33 10.57 -1.55 5.91
C THR A 33 9.91 -2.71 6.64
N LEU A 34 8.69 -3.05 6.23
CA LEU A 34 8.02 -4.28 6.64
C LEU A 34 8.55 -5.42 5.77
N MET A 35 9.18 -6.39 6.39
CA MET A 35 9.70 -7.58 5.73
C MET A 35 8.79 -8.75 6.03
N ILE A 36 8.16 -9.32 5.03
CA ILE A 36 7.30 -10.50 5.13
C ILE A 36 8.12 -11.71 4.66
N ASN A 37 8.40 -12.62 5.58
CA ASN A 37 9.29 -13.77 5.36
C ASN A 37 8.53 -15.11 5.32
N GLU A 38 7.23 -15.09 5.52
CA GLU A 38 6.35 -16.26 5.55
C GLU A 38 5.00 -15.92 4.92
N ASP A 39 4.26 -16.90 4.42
CA ASP A 39 2.90 -16.73 3.93
C ASP A 39 2.03 -16.08 4.99
N ALA A 40 1.37 -14.99 4.63
CA ALA A 40 0.65 -14.18 5.60
C ALA A 40 -0.52 -13.38 5.00
N LYS A 41 -1.50 -13.10 5.87
CA LYS A 41 -2.48 -12.03 5.66
C LYS A 41 -2.14 -10.88 6.59
N VAL A 42 -1.90 -9.71 6.03
CA VAL A 42 -1.40 -8.54 6.76
C VAL A 42 -2.29 -7.33 6.51
N GLN A 43 -2.64 -6.63 7.57
CA GLN A 43 -3.30 -5.32 7.49
C GLN A 43 -2.34 -4.23 7.96
N ILE A 44 -2.21 -3.18 7.18
CA ILE A 44 -1.50 -1.96 7.55
C ILE A 44 -2.48 -0.80 7.58
N ILE A 45 -2.52 -0.07 8.68
CA ILE A 45 -3.34 1.13 8.84
C ILE A 45 -2.38 2.32 8.96
N TYR A 46 -2.47 3.25 8.02
CA TYR A 46 -1.72 4.51 8.01
C TYR A 46 -2.62 5.63 8.50
N LYS A 47 -2.44 6.07 9.75
CA LYS A 47 -3.15 7.20 10.34
C LYS A 47 -2.33 8.48 10.23
N THR A 48 -2.96 9.55 9.79
CA THR A 48 -2.32 10.85 9.71
C THR A 48 -3.11 11.89 10.47
N THR A 49 -2.51 12.41 11.53
CA THR A 49 -3.07 13.44 12.41
C THR A 49 -2.26 14.74 12.39
N GLU A 50 -1.13 14.74 11.68
CA GLU A 50 -0.24 15.89 11.48
C GLU A 50 0.08 16.03 9.99
N GLU A 51 0.28 17.26 9.53
CA GLU A 51 0.72 17.53 8.16
C GLU A 51 2.15 17.04 7.96
N GLY A 52 2.42 16.44 6.81
CA GLY A 52 3.78 15.96 6.52
C GLY A 52 3.88 15.03 5.33
N THR A 53 5.12 14.62 5.10
CA THR A 53 5.47 13.56 4.14
C THR A 53 6.03 12.37 4.92
N TYR A 54 5.46 11.22 4.66
CA TYR A 54 5.79 9.98 5.37
C TYR A 54 6.29 8.93 4.40
N GLN A 55 7.22 8.11 4.86
CA GLN A 55 7.77 7.01 4.08
C GLN A 55 7.62 5.70 4.85
N PHE A 56 7.18 4.65 4.15
CA PHE A 56 7.18 3.30 4.67
C PHE A 56 7.28 2.30 3.51
N ASN A 57 8.17 1.33 3.63
CA ASN A 57 8.47 0.38 2.58
C ASN A 57 7.99 -1.03 2.93
N ILE A 58 7.82 -1.88 1.92
CA ILE A 58 7.41 -3.27 2.09
C ILE A 58 8.32 -4.14 1.23
N GLU A 59 8.80 -5.25 1.79
CA GLU A 59 9.51 -6.29 1.08
C GLU A 59 8.85 -7.64 1.33
N ILE A 60 8.41 -8.31 0.27
CA ILE A 60 7.88 -9.66 0.31
C ILE A 60 8.96 -10.59 -0.24
N LYS A 61 9.38 -11.57 0.56
CA LYS A 61 10.43 -12.52 0.20
C LYS A 61 9.96 -13.53 -0.86
N ASP A 62 10.89 -14.35 -1.33
CA ASP A 62 10.64 -15.30 -2.43
C ASP A 62 9.59 -16.36 -2.09
N ARG A 63 8.78 -16.73 -3.07
CA ARG A 63 7.88 -17.90 -3.05
C ARG A 63 6.80 -17.83 -1.96
N LEU A 64 6.30 -16.64 -1.68
CA LEU A 64 5.26 -16.42 -0.68
C LEU A 64 3.89 -16.16 -1.31
N HIS A 65 2.84 -16.52 -0.56
CA HIS A 65 1.46 -16.08 -0.81
C HIS A 65 1.08 -15.06 0.25
N VAL A 66 0.85 -13.82 -0.18
CA VAL A 66 0.57 -12.72 0.73
C VAL A 66 -0.72 -12.00 0.34
N ASP A 67 -1.63 -11.91 1.30
CA ASP A 67 -2.78 -11.00 1.24
C ASP A 67 -2.43 -9.73 2.01
N LEU A 68 -2.33 -8.59 1.32
CA LEU A 68 -1.93 -7.32 1.90
C LEU A 68 -3.08 -6.30 1.81
N VAL A 69 -3.57 -5.86 2.94
CA VAL A 69 -4.60 -4.83 3.04
C VAL A 69 -3.99 -3.56 3.62
N GLU A 70 -4.02 -2.49 2.87
CA GLU A 70 -3.47 -1.18 3.25
C GLU A 70 -4.58 -0.14 3.29
N MET A 71 -4.72 0.52 4.42
CA MET A 71 -5.79 1.49 4.65
C MET A 71 -5.21 2.80 5.15
N TYR A 72 -5.42 3.86 4.36
CA TYR A 72 -4.98 5.22 4.70
C TYR A 72 -6.15 6.00 5.28
N GLU A 73 -5.92 6.62 6.44
CA GLU A 73 -6.86 7.49 7.13
C GLU A 73 -6.20 8.82 7.45
N ALA A 74 -6.55 9.87 6.72
CA ALA A 74 -5.98 11.19 6.92
C ALA A 74 -6.99 12.16 7.53
N SER A 75 -6.62 12.78 8.65
CA SER A 75 -7.30 13.93 9.26
C SER A 75 -6.54 15.24 9.07
N LYS A 76 -5.35 15.18 8.46
CA LYS A 76 -4.52 16.29 8.03
C LYS A 76 -3.92 16.01 6.67
N SER A 77 -3.65 17.05 5.90
CA SER A 77 -3.07 16.92 4.56
C SER A 77 -1.67 16.32 4.64
N CYS A 78 -1.42 15.31 3.81
CA CYS A 78 -0.18 14.57 3.82
C CYS A 78 0.13 13.90 2.48
N SER A 79 1.37 13.46 2.35
CA SER A 79 1.81 12.60 1.26
C SER A 79 2.55 11.38 1.79
N TYR A 80 2.38 10.26 1.12
CA TYR A 80 3.10 9.02 1.40
C TYR A 80 3.99 8.65 0.22
N THR A 81 5.24 8.30 0.53
CA THR A 81 6.17 7.72 -0.43
C THR A 81 6.43 6.26 -0.05
N LYS A 82 6.32 5.35 -1.00
CA LYS A 82 6.48 3.92 -0.78
C LYS A 82 7.34 3.25 -1.84
N ASN A 83 8.19 2.34 -1.37
CA ASN A 83 8.84 1.38 -2.25
C ASN A 83 8.44 -0.02 -1.79
N ILE A 84 7.97 -0.82 -2.73
CA ILE A 84 7.53 -2.19 -2.48
C ILE A 84 8.34 -3.11 -3.37
N LYS A 85 8.92 -4.16 -2.77
CA LYS A 85 9.61 -5.23 -3.49
C LYS A 85 8.83 -6.53 -3.34
N ILE A 86 8.50 -7.14 -4.46
CA ILE A 86 7.83 -8.43 -4.53
C ILE A 86 8.78 -9.39 -5.22
N ASN A 87 9.44 -10.20 -4.40
CA ASN A 87 10.53 -11.04 -4.85
C ASN A 87 10.06 -12.29 -5.61
N GLU A 88 11.01 -13.08 -6.09
CA GLU A 88 10.81 -14.15 -7.06
C GLU A 88 9.70 -15.14 -6.66
N SER A 89 8.84 -15.46 -7.63
CA SER A 89 7.80 -16.51 -7.52
C SER A 89 6.75 -16.26 -6.43
N SER A 90 6.62 -15.03 -5.93
CA SER A 90 5.59 -14.69 -4.94
C SER A 90 4.28 -14.29 -5.59
N GLU A 91 3.17 -14.63 -4.95
CA GLU A 91 1.81 -14.24 -5.34
C GLU A 91 1.24 -13.28 -4.30
N VAL A 92 0.85 -12.09 -4.75
CA VAL A 92 0.36 -11.03 -3.85
C VAL A 92 -1.03 -10.58 -4.27
N LEU A 93 -1.98 -10.71 -3.37
CA LEU A 93 -3.27 -10.05 -3.45
C LEU A 93 -3.21 -8.78 -2.59
N ARG A 94 -3.33 -7.64 -3.22
CA ARG A 94 -3.20 -6.35 -2.56
C ARG A 94 -4.47 -5.52 -2.69
N TYR A 95 -4.90 -4.94 -1.58
CA TYR A 95 -5.99 -3.97 -1.52
C TYR A 95 -5.48 -2.69 -0.87
N VAL A 96 -5.67 -1.56 -1.53
CA VAL A 96 -5.26 -0.25 -1.04
C VAL A 96 -6.47 0.66 -1.02
N GLU A 97 -6.85 1.11 0.17
CA GLU A 97 -7.94 2.06 0.37
C GLU A 97 -7.38 3.39 0.88
N LYS A 98 -7.73 4.46 0.20
CA LYS A 98 -7.44 5.83 0.65
C LYS A 98 -8.72 6.49 1.13
N ASN A 99 -8.71 6.95 2.37
CA ASN A 99 -9.80 7.70 2.98
C ASN A 99 -9.28 8.95 3.69
N SER A 100 -10.01 10.03 3.65
CA SER A 100 -9.67 11.27 4.36
C SER A 100 -10.91 11.96 4.89
N HIS A 101 -10.71 12.83 5.87
CA HIS A 101 -11.73 13.78 6.26
C HIS A 101 -11.97 14.80 5.14
N GLN A 102 -13.06 15.54 5.23
CA GLN A 102 -13.43 16.56 4.25
C GLN A 102 -12.32 17.61 4.08
N ASN A 103 -12.03 18.00 2.84
CA ASN A 103 -11.01 18.98 2.47
C ASN A 103 -9.56 18.60 2.86
N ILE A 104 -9.27 17.33 3.09
CA ILE A 104 -7.94 16.83 3.40
C ILE A 104 -7.32 16.19 2.17
N GLN A 105 -6.15 16.69 1.76
CA GLN A 105 -5.38 16.14 0.65
C GLN A 105 -4.54 14.94 1.15
N LEU A 106 -4.65 13.83 0.45
CA LEU A 106 -3.89 12.61 0.72
C LEU A 106 -3.27 12.11 -0.60
N ASP A 107 -2.00 12.44 -0.79
CA ASP A 107 -1.26 12.03 -1.97
C ASP A 107 -0.47 10.74 -1.73
N LEU A 108 -0.29 9.94 -2.78
CA LEU A 108 0.47 8.70 -2.74
C LEU A 108 1.46 8.67 -3.91
N ASP A 109 2.74 8.45 -3.60
CA ASP A 109 3.80 8.17 -4.57
C ASP A 109 4.37 6.79 -4.29
N GLU A 110 4.13 5.85 -5.19
CA GLU A 110 4.42 4.45 -4.96
C GLU A 110 5.18 3.81 -6.11
N ASN A 111 6.29 3.15 -5.79
CA ASN A 111 7.06 2.34 -6.70
C ASN A 111 7.00 0.87 -6.28
N VAL A 112 6.60 -0.01 -7.19
CA VAL A 112 6.48 -1.46 -6.95
C VAL A 112 7.37 -2.22 -7.92
N ASP A 113 8.38 -2.89 -7.41
CA ASP A 113 9.27 -3.76 -8.15
C ASP A 113 8.77 -5.20 -8.07
N VAL A 114 8.52 -5.79 -9.24
CA VAL A 114 8.02 -7.17 -9.36
C VAL A 114 9.07 -8.00 -10.07
N TYR A 115 9.61 -8.97 -9.35
CA TYR A 115 10.71 -9.82 -9.81
C TYR A 115 10.20 -11.07 -10.54
N LYS A 116 11.13 -11.90 -10.98
CA LYS A 116 10.90 -13.08 -11.81
C LYS A 116 9.77 -13.97 -11.29
N TYR A 117 8.83 -14.36 -12.17
CA TYR A 117 7.68 -15.22 -11.87
C TYR A 117 6.73 -14.69 -10.80
N ALA A 118 6.97 -13.52 -10.24
CA ALA A 118 6.07 -12.95 -9.25
C ALA A 118 4.78 -12.42 -9.89
N ARG A 119 3.68 -12.55 -9.20
CA ARG A 119 2.35 -12.15 -9.66
C ARG A 119 1.68 -11.23 -8.64
N VAL A 120 1.19 -10.11 -9.11
CA VAL A 120 0.49 -9.14 -8.27
C VAL A 120 -0.90 -8.87 -8.80
N SER A 121 -1.90 -8.97 -7.95
CA SER A 121 -3.23 -8.46 -8.23
C SER A 121 -3.54 -7.37 -7.21
N CYS A 122 -3.67 -6.13 -7.65
CA CYS A 122 -3.91 -5.00 -6.77
C CYS A 122 -5.19 -4.26 -7.14
N ALA A 123 -5.98 -3.92 -6.12
CA ALA A 123 -7.12 -3.03 -6.23
C ALA A 123 -6.88 -1.77 -5.41
N TYR A 124 -6.97 -0.61 -6.07
CA TYR A 124 -6.94 0.70 -5.44
C TYR A 124 -8.36 1.24 -5.32
N VAL A 125 -8.71 1.71 -4.13
CA VAL A 125 -10.03 2.29 -3.84
C VAL A 125 -9.82 3.70 -3.27
N GLU A 126 -10.34 4.70 -3.97
CA GLU A 126 -10.21 6.11 -3.61
C GLU A 126 -11.52 6.64 -3.05
N LEU A 127 -11.56 6.89 -1.76
CA LEU A 127 -12.73 7.39 -1.01
C LEU A 127 -12.49 8.77 -0.37
N THR A 128 -11.39 9.43 -0.69
CA THR A 128 -11.07 10.76 -0.15
C THR A 128 -12.09 11.81 -0.60
N ASP A 129 -12.35 12.80 0.23
CA ASP A 129 -13.30 13.88 -0.01
C ASP A 129 -12.60 15.18 -0.45
N TYR A 130 -11.52 15.07 -1.26
CA TYR A 130 -10.76 16.23 -1.74
C TYR A 130 -9.98 15.90 -3.02
N THR A 131 -9.34 16.92 -3.57
CA THR A 131 -8.38 16.75 -4.68
C THR A 131 -7.18 15.98 -4.20
N THR A 132 -6.83 14.88 -4.87
CA THR A 132 -5.69 14.02 -4.54
C THR A 132 -4.90 13.65 -5.78
N LEU A 133 -3.61 13.39 -5.57
CA LEU A 133 -2.71 12.87 -6.59
C LEU A 133 -2.17 11.51 -6.14
N SER A 134 -2.30 10.51 -7.00
CA SER A 134 -1.67 9.21 -6.79
C SER A 134 -0.78 8.88 -7.99
N LYS A 135 0.51 8.79 -7.75
CA LYS A 135 1.50 8.32 -8.73
C LYS A 135 1.88 6.89 -8.37
N ILE A 136 1.56 5.96 -9.24
CA ILE A 136 1.75 4.53 -8.99
C ILE A 136 2.54 3.94 -10.15
N LYS A 137 3.72 3.44 -9.85
CA LYS A 137 4.62 2.88 -10.83
C LYS A 137 4.92 1.41 -10.51
N TYR A 138 4.58 0.53 -11.43
CA TYR A 138 4.97 -0.87 -11.41
C TYR A 138 6.10 -1.12 -12.40
N ARG A 139 7.17 -1.75 -11.93
CA ARG A 139 8.30 -2.19 -12.77
C ARG A 139 8.35 -3.71 -12.76
N LEU A 140 8.13 -4.32 -13.92
CA LEU A 140 8.33 -5.75 -14.13
C LEU A 140 9.78 -5.94 -14.55
N LEU A 141 10.62 -6.34 -13.59
CA LEU A 141 12.07 -6.29 -13.73
C LEU A 141 12.67 -7.53 -14.43
N GLU A 142 11.91 -8.61 -14.48
CA GLU A 142 12.41 -9.89 -14.98
C GLU A 142 11.31 -10.70 -15.68
N GLU A 143 11.72 -11.82 -16.29
CA GLU A 143 10.85 -12.69 -17.06
C GLU A 143 9.63 -13.17 -16.26
N GLU A 144 8.48 -13.28 -16.95
CA GLU A 144 7.21 -13.78 -16.43
C GLU A 144 6.67 -13.07 -15.17
N ALA A 145 7.23 -11.92 -14.83
CA ALA A 145 6.62 -11.03 -13.85
C ALA A 145 5.29 -10.50 -14.38
N SER A 146 4.25 -10.46 -13.55
CA SER A 146 2.93 -10.02 -14.00
C SER A 146 2.20 -9.19 -12.95
N VAL A 147 1.41 -8.23 -13.43
CA VAL A 147 0.58 -7.38 -12.59
C VAL A 147 -0.82 -7.21 -13.18
N LYS A 148 -1.81 -7.23 -12.30
CA LYS A 148 -3.20 -6.90 -12.63
C LYS A 148 -3.66 -5.78 -11.72
N LEU A 149 -4.00 -4.64 -12.32
CA LEU A 149 -4.44 -3.45 -11.57
C LEU A 149 -5.92 -3.18 -11.79
N ARG A 150 -6.58 -2.76 -10.71
CA ARG A 150 -7.95 -2.26 -10.72
C ARG A 150 -8.00 -0.97 -9.94
N LEU A 151 -8.81 -0.03 -10.40
CA LEU A 151 -9.05 1.24 -9.74
C LEU A 151 -10.54 1.47 -9.62
N ALA A 152 -11.00 1.79 -8.42
CA ALA A 152 -12.33 2.31 -8.15
C ALA A 152 -12.20 3.67 -7.44
N SER A 153 -12.88 4.68 -7.94
CA SER A 153 -12.84 6.02 -7.36
C SER A 153 -14.26 6.55 -7.20
N LEU A 154 -14.54 7.09 -6.02
CA LEU A 154 -15.78 7.80 -5.75
C LEU A 154 -15.46 9.29 -5.67
N SER A 155 -16.03 10.07 -6.60
CA SER A 155 -15.90 11.53 -6.61
C SER A 155 -17.25 12.18 -6.45
N LYS A 156 -17.31 13.22 -5.62
CA LYS A 156 -18.44 14.14 -5.51
C LYS A 156 -18.19 15.36 -6.41
N GLU A 157 -19.20 16.20 -6.57
CA GLU A 157 -19.08 17.46 -7.34
C GLU A 157 -17.88 18.31 -6.83
N LYS A 158 -17.01 18.76 -7.72
CA LYS A 158 -15.84 19.61 -7.47
C LYS A 158 -14.59 18.89 -6.92
N GLU A 159 -14.58 17.58 -6.80
CA GLU A 159 -13.39 16.84 -6.42
C GLU A 159 -12.60 16.39 -7.65
N ASN A 160 -11.29 16.50 -7.57
CA ASN A 160 -10.38 16.09 -8.64
C ASN A 160 -9.48 14.96 -8.14
N LYS A 161 -9.71 13.75 -8.61
CA LYS A 161 -8.88 12.58 -8.28
C LYS A 161 -7.97 12.30 -9.48
N HIS A 162 -6.69 12.55 -9.31
CA HIS A 162 -5.72 12.31 -10.36
C HIS A 162 -4.90 11.06 -10.07
N TYR A 163 -4.94 10.11 -10.99
CA TYR A 163 -4.12 8.89 -10.96
C TYR A 163 -3.18 8.87 -12.14
N GLU A 164 -1.89 8.77 -11.88
CA GLU A 164 -0.86 8.52 -12.86
C GLU A 164 -0.33 7.10 -12.62
N MET A 165 -0.74 6.16 -13.49
CA MET A 165 -0.31 4.78 -13.40
C MET A 165 0.67 4.48 -14.52
N THR A 166 1.86 4.05 -14.16
CA THR A 166 2.92 3.66 -15.09
C THR A 166 3.24 2.18 -14.92
N LEU A 167 3.29 1.46 -16.03
CA LEU A 167 3.76 0.09 -16.09
C LEU A 167 5.00 0.03 -16.97
N GLU A 168 6.13 -0.34 -16.40
CA GLU A 168 7.39 -0.54 -17.12
C GLU A 168 7.72 -2.03 -17.18
N HIS A 169 8.11 -2.49 -18.35
CA HIS A 169 8.63 -3.82 -18.60
C HIS A 169 10.11 -3.68 -18.95
N LEU A 170 11.00 -4.16 -18.10
CA LEU A 170 12.45 -4.00 -18.19
C LEU A 170 13.16 -5.33 -18.49
#